data_e25142e88f5956f3887feca6acd5ddb1
#
_entry.id   e25142e88f5956f3887feca6acd5ddb1
#
_cell.length_a   1.000
_cell.length_b   1.000
_cell.length_c   1.000
_cell.angle_alpha   90.00
_cell.angle_beta   90.00
_cell.angle_gamma   90.00
#
_symmetry.space_group_name_H-M   'P 1'
#
loop_
_entity.id
_entity.type
_entity.pdbx_description
1 polymer ?
#
loop_
_entity_poly.entity_id
_entity_poly.type
_entity_poly.pdbx_seq_one_letter_code
_entity_poly.pdbx_strand_id
1 'polypeptide(L)'
;MRPKRSPWWLGIALSAALTWVFVEPAAQAQTGGTLVIGLDQEPPTLDPHASPSAVTYQIIASVTENLIYRGPDGKLVPWLAESWQSARDGRSVTFKLRRDVKFHDGTAFNAEAVKFNFDRIVDPKFKAGGARALLAGYAGSKVIDEHTVQVSFESPYAPFLAYTAAGPLSFVSPKAVRETGDQVHTRPVGSGPFMVKDYVAKDHTTMVRNPAYTRKAPWSDRAGGAALDAVVWKFVPEAGTRVTTLESGETQGIYLVPAQSLPRLEKNAALRVEKIPYPGAPRIWLLNTTRPPMDDVRVRRAINYAVDKDALLATVFKGIALKAFAPLTAAMLDDPTLRQAYPFDPAKAQALLAEAGWQPGGDGIRTRGGQRLEIVLNAIEYGGGPEPSAQLIQSSLREVGIDVKIKAQARPPWYEDNYRCATHGPVMFLRATDPDGLYALFHSSLVGGNFNWSCVKNAKLDQMLEQGRREFDGAKRRALYLAIEHLALEEALTVPLLDDLSVWAFRATVQGVKYTFATYPVLSDTAIRK
;
A
#
# COMPACT_ATOMS: atom_id res chain seq x y z
N MET A 1 31.13 65.37 -72.70
CA MET A 1 31.97 64.19 -72.55
C MET A 1 31.86 63.66 -71.13
N ARG A 2 31.58 62.42 -70.95
CA ARG A 2 31.17 61.82 -69.64
C ARG A 2 32.31 61.64 -68.66
N PRO A 3 32.17 61.80 -67.34
CA PRO A 3 33.04 61.18 -66.33
C PRO A 3 32.42 59.92 -65.76
N LYS A 4 33.22 58.91 -65.56
CA LYS A 4 32.91 57.59 -64.94
C LYS A 4 32.70 57.73 -63.45
N ARG A 5 31.64 57.05 -62.93
CA ARG A 5 31.41 56.84 -61.52
C ARG A 5 32.06 55.52 -61.08
N SER A 6 32.78 55.51 -59.98
CA SER A 6 33.27 54.35 -59.26
C SER A 6 32.27 53.90 -58.22
N PRO A 7 32.09 52.60 -57.95
CA PRO A 7 31.19 52.10 -56.91
C PRO A 7 31.89 51.99 -55.57
N TRP A 8 31.19 52.40 -54.51
CA TRP A 8 31.58 52.26 -53.12
C TRP A 8 31.17 50.83 -52.65
N TRP A 9 32.10 50.07 -52.11
CA TRP A 9 31.84 48.84 -51.41
C TRP A 9 31.68 49.13 -49.91
N LEU A 10 30.46 48.93 -49.40
CA LEU A 10 30.18 48.89 -47.97
C LEU A 10 30.44 47.45 -47.48
N GLY A 11 31.53 47.32 -46.72
CA GLY A 11 31.80 46.06 -45.98
C GLY A 11 30.95 45.98 -44.73
N ILE A 12 30.01 45.02 -44.70
CA ILE A 12 29.28 44.64 -43.49
C ILE A 12 30.13 43.66 -42.71
N ALA A 13 30.71 44.10 -41.59
CA ALA A 13 31.37 43.21 -40.65
C ALA A 13 30.32 42.46 -39.82
N LEU A 14 30.11 41.18 -40.07
CA LEU A 14 29.28 40.30 -39.22
C LEU A 14 30.11 39.88 -38.00
N SER A 15 29.82 40.50 -36.84
CA SER A 15 30.39 40.08 -35.56
C SER A 15 29.58 38.85 -35.08
N ALA A 16 30.14 37.66 -35.25
CA ALA A 16 29.63 36.43 -34.64
C ALA A 16 29.93 36.44 -33.14
N ALA A 17 28.94 36.78 -32.33
CA ALA A 17 29.00 36.58 -30.88
C ALA A 17 28.87 35.07 -30.60
N LEU A 18 29.96 34.38 -30.29
CA LEU A 18 29.96 33.04 -29.73
C LEU A 18 29.44 33.14 -28.28
N THR A 19 28.17 32.83 -28.10
CA THR A 19 27.64 32.56 -26.75
C THR A 19 28.15 31.19 -26.29
N TRP A 20 29.10 31.20 -25.38
CA TRP A 20 29.50 29.99 -24.64
C TRP A 20 28.35 29.61 -23.74
N VAL A 21 27.57 28.58 -24.12
CA VAL A 21 26.67 27.90 -23.20
C VAL A 21 27.54 27.10 -22.24
N PHE A 22 27.75 27.63 -21.04
CA PHE A 22 28.27 26.83 -19.93
C PHE A 22 27.24 25.76 -19.60
N VAL A 23 27.41 24.57 -20.16
CA VAL A 23 26.75 23.37 -19.65
C VAL A 23 27.43 23.10 -18.31
N GLU A 24 26.76 23.49 -17.21
CA GLU A 24 27.20 23.05 -15.88
C GLU A 24 27.27 21.52 -15.92
N PRO A 25 28.43 20.92 -15.54
CA PRO A 25 28.51 19.46 -15.47
C PRO A 25 27.46 19.01 -14.47
N ALA A 26 26.52 18.17 -14.89
CA ALA A 26 25.55 17.54 -14.01
C ALA A 26 26.32 16.98 -12.82
N ALA A 27 26.07 17.54 -11.61
CA ALA A 27 26.76 17.15 -10.39
C ALA A 27 26.65 15.63 -10.27
N GLN A 28 27.77 14.92 -10.43
CA GLN A 28 27.80 13.47 -10.30
C GLN A 28 27.36 13.13 -8.88
N ALA A 29 26.29 12.34 -8.75
CA ALA A 29 25.84 11.85 -7.46
C ALA A 29 26.99 11.07 -6.81
N GLN A 30 27.45 11.54 -5.67
CA GLN A 30 28.57 10.94 -4.97
C GLN A 30 28.14 9.58 -4.44
N THR A 31 28.87 8.51 -4.80
CA THR A 31 28.69 7.19 -4.19
C THR A 31 29.28 7.20 -2.78
N GLY A 32 28.55 6.62 -1.82
CA GLY A 32 28.94 6.54 -0.42
C GLY A 32 28.05 7.34 0.51
N GLY A 33 28.38 7.32 1.79
CA GLY A 33 27.64 8.01 2.86
C GLY A 33 26.52 7.18 3.48
N THR A 34 25.99 7.70 4.59
CA THR A 34 24.92 7.07 5.36
C THR A 34 23.64 7.90 5.27
N LEU A 35 22.54 7.26 4.87
CA LEU A 35 21.19 7.84 4.88
C LEU A 35 20.48 7.46 6.18
N VAL A 36 20.04 8.46 6.96
CA VAL A 36 19.25 8.24 8.18
C VAL A 36 17.79 8.59 7.91
N ILE A 37 16.87 7.64 8.15
CA ILE A 37 15.43 7.81 7.93
C ILE A 37 14.68 7.56 9.24
N GLY A 38 13.84 8.52 9.64
CA GLY A 38 12.95 8.39 10.80
C GLY A 38 11.65 7.70 10.45
N LEU A 39 11.33 6.60 11.15
CA LEU A 39 10.06 5.86 11.06
C LEU A 39 9.18 6.15 12.28
N ASP A 40 7.87 5.99 12.10
CA ASP A 40 6.85 6.22 13.13
C ASP A 40 6.76 5.12 14.19
N GLN A 41 7.35 3.97 13.92
CA GLN A 41 7.32 2.82 14.84
C GLN A 41 8.46 1.85 14.57
N GLU A 42 8.77 1.05 15.58
CA GLU A 42 9.62 -0.13 15.48
C GLU A 42 8.89 -1.25 14.73
N PRO A 43 9.54 -2.00 13.82
CA PRO A 43 8.94 -3.19 13.23
C PRO A 43 8.79 -4.30 14.28
N PRO A 44 7.67 -5.04 14.29
CA PRO A 44 7.51 -6.17 15.22
C PRO A 44 8.51 -7.30 14.94
N THR A 45 9.01 -7.37 13.75
CA THR A 45 10.05 -8.30 13.26
C THR A 45 10.53 -7.84 11.87
N LEU A 46 11.74 -8.23 11.50
CA LEU A 46 12.26 -8.06 10.13
C LEU A 46 12.08 -9.34 9.27
N ASP A 47 11.55 -10.43 9.82
CA ASP A 47 11.19 -11.63 9.06
C ASP A 47 10.00 -11.33 8.13
N PRO A 48 10.17 -11.39 6.78
CA PRO A 48 9.10 -11.07 5.85
C PRO A 48 7.88 -11.97 6.01
N HIS A 49 8.08 -13.23 6.38
CA HIS A 49 7.00 -14.22 6.46
C HIS A 49 6.19 -14.11 7.75
N ALA A 50 6.81 -13.64 8.84
CA ALA A 50 6.17 -13.52 10.15
C ALA A 50 5.50 -12.17 10.38
N SER A 51 5.90 -11.13 9.65
CA SER A 51 5.42 -9.77 9.91
C SER A 51 4.00 -9.52 9.43
N PRO A 52 3.14 -8.91 10.26
CA PRO A 52 1.88 -8.32 9.81
C PRO A 52 2.01 -6.82 9.46
N SER A 53 3.21 -6.22 9.55
CA SER A 53 3.40 -4.78 9.55
C SER A 53 4.08 -4.25 8.28
N ALA A 54 3.51 -3.18 7.71
CA ALA A 54 4.09 -2.47 6.57
C ALA A 54 5.50 -1.90 6.86
N VAL A 55 5.78 -1.51 8.11
CA VAL A 55 7.10 -0.96 8.51
C VAL A 55 8.22 -1.97 8.29
N THR A 56 7.97 -3.25 8.55
CA THR A 56 8.93 -4.30 8.20
C THR A 56 9.32 -4.22 6.73
N TYR A 57 8.33 -4.17 5.83
CA TYR A 57 8.59 -4.17 4.38
C TYR A 57 9.22 -2.86 3.89
N GLN A 58 8.99 -1.73 4.57
CA GLN A 58 9.72 -0.49 4.28
C GLN A 58 11.22 -0.65 4.51
N ILE A 59 11.60 -1.34 5.59
CA ILE A 59 13.00 -1.59 5.94
C ILE A 59 13.63 -2.62 4.99
N ILE A 60 12.96 -3.78 4.83
CA ILE A 60 13.57 -4.92 4.14
C ILE A 60 13.40 -4.92 2.62
N ALA A 61 12.66 -3.99 2.02
CA ALA A 61 12.48 -3.91 0.56
C ALA A 61 13.80 -3.80 -0.24
N SER A 62 14.89 -3.41 0.42
CA SER A 62 16.23 -3.38 -0.18
C SER A 62 17.15 -4.50 0.37
N VAL A 63 16.64 -5.39 1.22
CA VAL A 63 17.36 -6.52 1.83
C VAL A 63 16.94 -7.85 1.21
N THR A 64 15.61 -8.06 1.10
CA THR A 64 15.03 -9.26 0.50
C THR A 64 14.48 -8.96 -0.89
N GLU A 65 14.41 -9.96 -1.73
CA GLU A 65 13.95 -9.83 -3.11
C GLU A 65 12.82 -10.82 -3.41
N ASN A 66 12.07 -10.57 -4.49
CA ASN A 66 10.88 -11.33 -4.89
C ASN A 66 11.11 -12.03 -6.25
N LEU A 67 10.29 -13.03 -6.60
CA LEU A 67 10.33 -13.67 -7.93
C LEU A 67 10.04 -12.66 -9.04
N ILE A 68 9.07 -11.79 -8.80
CA ILE A 68 8.57 -10.80 -9.74
C ILE A 68 8.63 -9.43 -9.06
N TYR A 69 8.89 -8.38 -9.81
CA TYR A 69 8.71 -7.00 -9.37
C TYR A 69 7.42 -6.41 -9.94
N ARG A 70 6.72 -5.64 -9.14
CA ARG A 70 5.58 -4.83 -9.57
C ARG A 70 5.92 -3.36 -9.42
N GLY A 71 6.04 -2.66 -10.54
CA GLY A 71 6.34 -1.24 -10.57
C GLY A 71 5.16 -0.37 -10.14
N PRO A 72 5.39 0.94 -9.94
CA PRO A 72 4.32 1.89 -9.61
C PRO A 72 3.19 1.94 -10.64
N ASP A 73 3.49 1.59 -11.91
CA ASP A 73 2.51 1.46 -13.01
C ASP A 73 1.67 0.18 -12.95
N GLY A 74 1.87 -0.65 -11.93
CA GLY A 74 1.15 -1.89 -11.70
C GLY A 74 1.60 -3.07 -12.58
N LYS A 75 2.59 -2.89 -13.49
CA LYS A 75 3.08 -3.97 -14.35
C LYS A 75 3.96 -4.95 -13.59
N LEU A 76 3.79 -6.22 -13.92
CA LEU A 76 4.65 -7.31 -13.45
C LEU A 76 5.82 -7.47 -14.39
N VAL A 77 7.04 -7.45 -13.85
CA VAL A 77 8.28 -7.63 -14.62
C VAL A 77 9.19 -8.66 -13.94
N PRO A 78 10.05 -9.37 -14.72
CA PRO A 78 11.01 -10.32 -14.17
C PRO A 78 11.91 -9.71 -13.09
N TRP A 79 12.20 -10.49 -12.03
CA TRP A 79 13.18 -10.12 -11.01
C TRP A 79 14.09 -11.31 -10.65
N LEU A 80 13.82 -12.08 -9.57
CA LEU A 80 14.57 -13.32 -9.30
C LEU A 80 14.16 -14.46 -10.25
N ALA A 81 12.94 -14.41 -10.79
CA ALA A 81 12.53 -15.21 -11.93
C ALA A 81 12.78 -14.43 -13.23
N GLU A 82 13.44 -15.06 -14.20
CA GLU A 82 13.67 -14.51 -15.54
C GLU A 82 12.39 -14.57 -16.40
N SER A 83 11.57 -15.60 -16.14
CA SER A 83 10.29 -15.80 -16.82
C SER A 83 9.40 -16.74 -15.99
N TRP A 84 8.10 -16.73 -16.32
CA TRP A 84 7.12 -17.65 -15.73
C TRP A 84 6.08 -18.05 -16.75
N GLN A 85 5.44 -19.18 -16.49
CA GLN A 85 4.36 -19.71 -17.32
C GLN A 85 3.29 -20.33 -16.43
N SER A 86 2.07 -19.82 -16.51
CA SER A 86 0.91 -20.45 -15.90
C SER A 86 0.43 -21.66 -16.72
N ALA A 87 0.07 -22.73 -16.04
CA ALA A 87 -0.57 -23.88 -16.69
C ALA A 87 -1.95 -23.48 -17.25
N ARG A 88 -2.42 -24.20 -18.27
CA ARG A 88 -3.70 -23.91 -18.94
C ARG A 88 -4.91 -24.03 -18.00
N ASP A 89 -4.82 -24.91 -17.01
CA ASP A 89 -5.85 -25.10 -15.99
C ASP A 89 -5.77 -24.07 -14.84
N GLY A 90 -4.76 -23.18 -14.86
CA GLY A 90 -4.52 -22.15 -13.85
C GLY A 90 -4.11 -22.68 -12.47
N ARG A 91 -3.83 -23.98 -12.33
CA ARG A 91 -3.50 -24.62 -11.04
C ARG A 91 -2.01 -24.64 -10.73
N SER A 92 -1.16 -24.23 -11.64
CA SER A 92 0.27 -24.12 -11.36
C SER A 92 0.93 -23.02 -12.17
N VAL A 93 2.05 -22.53 -11.64
CA VAL A 93 2.95 -21.58 -12.30
C VAL A 93 4.35 -22.15 -12.24
N THR A 94 5.01 -22.23 -13.38
CA THR A 94 6.41 -22.63 -13.49
C THR A 94 7.27 -21.40 -13.65
N PHE A 95 8.28 -21.23 -12.78
CA PHE A 95 9.24 -20.13 -12.83
C PHE A 95 10.60 -20.64 -13.29
N LYS A 96 11.23 -19.90 -14.20
CA LYS A 96 12.65 -20.03 -14.52
C LYS A 96 13.43 -18.97 -13.73
N LEU A 97 14.36 -19.43 -12.90
CA LEU A 97 15.10 -18.60 -11.96
C LEU A 97 16.42 -18.13 -12.54
N ARG A 98 16.85 -16.94 -12.12
CA ARG A 98 18.19 -16.44 -12.43
C ARG A 98 19.27 -17.34 -11.83
N ARG A 99 20.42 -17.42 -12.51
CA ARG A 99 21.58 -18.26 -12.12
C ARG A 99 22.65 -17.47 -11.36
N ASP A 100 22.60 -16.16 -11.40
CA ASP A 100 23.61 -15.23 -10.86
C ASP A 100 23.23 -14.66 -9.48
N VAL A 101 22.27 -15.28 -8.77
CA VAL A 101 21.76 -14.81 -7.49
C VAL A 101 22.35 -15.61 -6.34
N LYS A 102 22.90 -14.88 -5.34
CA LYS A 102 23.31 -15.45 -4.06
C LYS A 102 22.66 -14.67 -2.92
N PHE A 103 22.33 -15.37 -1.86
CA PHE A 103 22.00 -14.75 -0.58
C PHE A 103 23.24 -14.09 0.04
N HIS A 104 23.03 -13.22 1.03
CA HIS A 104 24.10 -12.50 1.71
C HIS A 104 25.10 -13.44 2.43
N ASP A 105 24.71 -14.66 2.75
CA ASP A 105 25.56 -15.69 3.33
C ASP A 105 26.34 -16.51 2.28
N GLY A 106 26.28 -16.12 1.02
CA GLY A 106 26.97 -16.73 -0.11
C GLY A 106 26.29 -17.96 -0.70
N THR A 107 25.20 -18.47 -0.09
CA THR A 107 24.43 -19.60 -0.65
C THR A 107 23.67 -19.19 -1.90
N ALA A 108 23.49 -20.13 -2.84
CA ALA A 108 22.79 -19.88 -4.09
C ALA A 108 21.28 -19.71 -3.86
N PHE A 109 20.65 -18.76 -4.58
CA PHE A 109 19.21 -18.73 -4.75
C PHE A 109 18.84 -19.68 -5.90
N ASN A 110 18.04 -20.69 -5.61
CA ASN A 110 17.68 -21.76 -6.54
C ASN A 110 16.23 -22.27 -6.27
N ALA A 111 15.81 -23.27 -7.01
CA ALA A 111 14.48 -23.87 -6.91
C ALA A 111 14.17 -24.44 -5.51
N GLU A 112 15.18 -25.02 -4.83
CA GLU A 112 15.05 -25.50 -3.46
C GLU A 112 14.82 -24.36 -2.47
N ALA A 113 15.48 -23.20 -2.67
CA ALA A 113 15.26 -22.04 -1.84
C ALA A 113 13.82 -21.49 -1.99
N VAL A 114 13.27 -21.48 -3.21
CA VAL A 114 11.87 -21.09 -3.43
C VAL A 114 10.93 -22.04 -2.72
N LYS A 115 11.09 -23.34 -2.93
CA LYS A 115 10.29 -24.37 -2.26
C LYS A 115 10.35 -24.21 -0.74
N PHE A 116 11.54 -24.09 -0.15
CA PHE A 116 11.73 -23.92 1.28
C PHE A 116 10.94 -22.73 1.84
N ASN A 117 11.01 -21.58 1.18
CA ASN A 117 10.37 -20.36 1.68
C ASN A 117 8.83 -20.48 1.63
N PHE A 118 8.25 -21.03 0.56
CA PHE A 118 6.81 -21.23 0.48
C PHE A 118 6.31 -22.30 1.44
N ASP A 119 7.00 -23.43 1.54
CA ASP A 119 6.66 -24.50 2.50
C ASP A 119 6.72 -23.97 3.95
N ARG A 120 7.73 -23.13 4.28
CA ARG A 120 7.82 -22.48 5.60
C ARG A 120 6.62 -21.60 5.92
N ILE A 121 6.13 -20.82 4.95
CA ILE A 121 4.98 -19.93 5.15
C ILE A 121 3.71 -20.71 5.50
N VAL A 122 3.50 -21.87 4.88
CA VAL A 122 2.29 -22.68 5.08
C VAL A 122 2.43 -23.70 6.20
N ASP A 123 3.62 -23.90 6.75
CA ASP A 123 3.84 -24.80 7.89
C ASP A 123 2.92 -24.39 9.06
N PRO A 124 2.05 -25.29 9.57
CA PRO A 124 1.17 -24.99 10.71
C PRO A 124 1.91 -24.54 11.98
N LYS A 125 3.16 -24.96 12.13
CA LYS A 125 4.01 -24.61 13.29
C LYS A 125 4.58 -23.19 13.18
N PHE A 126 4.67 -22.64 11.97
CA PHE A 126 5.19 -21.31 11.74
C PHE A 126 4.07 -20.27 11.87
N LYS A 127 4.30 -19.25 12.69
CA LYS A 127 3.39 -18.12 12.85
C LYS A 127 3.58 -17.14 11.70
N ALA A 128 3.15 -17.53 10.50
CA ALA A 128 3.14 -16.64 9.35
C ALA A 128 2.14 -15.49 9.59
N GLY A 129 2.60 -14.26 9.46
CA GLY A 129 1.72 -13.08 9.51
C GLY A 129 0.73 -13.03 8.34
N GLY A 130 0.76 -11.96 7.53
CA GLY A 130 -0.07 -11.86 6.32
C GLY A 130 0.34 -12.80 5.17
N ALA A 131 1.54 -13.38 5.21
CA ALA A 131 2.10 -14.17 4.10
C ALA A 131 1.26 -15.42 3.75
N ARG A 132 0.74 -16.14 4.75
CA ARG A 132 -0.06 -17.35 4.51
C ARG A 132 -1.31 -17.09 3.68
N ALA A 133 -1.97 -15.95 3.89
CA ALA A 133 -3.18 -15.60 3.14
C ALA A 133 -2.89 -15.39 1.64
N LEU A 134 -1.66 -14.97 1.29
CA LEU A 134 -1.23 -14.78 -0.09
C LEU A 134 -0.93 -16.09 -0.82
N LEU A 135 -0.76 -17.19 -0.08
CA LEU A 135 -0.59 -18.56 -0.58
C LEU A 135 -1.85 -19.41 -0.36
N ALA A 136 -3.03 -18.81 -0.44
CA ALA A 136 -4.28 -19.53 -0.27
C ALA A 136 -4.41 -20.70 -1.26
N GLY A 137 -4.68 -21.92 -0.75
CA GLY A 137 -4.78 -23.13 -1.55
C GLY A 137 -3.44 -23.64 -2.12
N TYR A 138 -2.30 -23.22 -1.58
CA TYR A 138 -1.00 -23.76 -1.97
C TYR A 138 -0.93 -25.27 -1.72
N ALA A 139 -0.69 -26.03 -2.80
CA ALA A 139 -0.62 -27.50 -2.79
C ALA A 139 0.82 -28.03 -2.80
N GLY A 140 1.81 -27.15 -2.93
CA GLY A 140 3.23 -27.50 -2.88
C GLY A 140 4.06 -26.93 -4.02
N SER A 141 5.38 -27.01 -3.86
CA SER A 141 6.35 -26.66 -4.90
C SER A 141 7.14 -27.90 -5.33
N LYS A 142 7.28 -28.08 -6.64
CA LYS A 142 8.08 -29.15 -7.26
C LYS A 142 9.34 -28.54 -7.88
N VAL A 143 10.50 -28.98 -7.44
CA VAL A 143 11.77 -28.68 -8.07
C VAL A 143 11.87 -29.52 -9.36
N ILE A 144 11.93 -28.87 -10.51
CA ILE A 144 12.09 -29.51 -11.83
C ILE A 144 13.57 -29.72 -12.11
N ASP A 145 14.35 -28.66 -11.92
CA ASP A 145 15.80 -28.63 -11.95
C ASP A 145 16.30 -27.52 -11.00
N GLU A 146 17.61 -27.30 -10.93
CA GLU A 146 18.23 -26.32 -10.01
C GLU A 146 17.63 -24.90 -10.14
N HIS A 147 17.22 -24.52 -11.36
CA HIS A 147 16.73 -23.17 -11.65
C HIS A 147 15.30 -23.14 -12.22
N THR A 148 14.57 -24.26 -12.08
CA THR A 148 13.16 -24.33 -12.51
C THR A 148 12.32 -24.92 -11.41
N VAL A 149 11.32 -24.16 -10.96
CA VAL A 149 10.37 -24.56 -9.90
C VAL A 149 8.94 -24.40 -10.38
N GLN A 150 8.12 -25.40 -10.13
CA GLN A 150 6.67 -25.35 -10.35
C GLN A 150 5.99 -25.19 -8.99
N VAL A 151 5.15 -24.17 -8.87
CA VAL A 151 4.30 -23.90 -7.69
C VAL A 151 2.87 -24.25 -8.04
N SER A 152 2.24 -25.11 -7.22
CA SER A 152 0.90 -25.67 -7.48
C SER A 152 -0.12 -25.27 -6.43
N PHE A 153 -1.40 -25.22 -6.84
CA PHE A 153 -2.55 -24.84 -6.02
C PHE A 153 -3.66 -25.88 -6.16
N GLU A 154 -4.49 -26.01 -5.12
CA GLU A 154 -5.69 -26.89 -5.12
C GLU A 154 -6.73 -26.48 -6.18
N SER A 155 -6.80 -25.19 -6.49
CA SER A 155 -7.69 -24.59 -7.50
C SER A 155 -6.96 -23.50 -8.28
N PRO A 156 -7.47 -23.04 -9.45
CA PRO A 156 -6.89 -21.93 -10.19
C PRO A 156 -6.76 -20.67 -9.30
N TYR A 157 -5.57 -20.05 -9.30
CA TYR A 157 -5.28 -18.94 -8.39
C TYR A 157 -4.52 -17.81 -9.11
N ALA A 158 -5.24 -16.96 -9.85
CA ALA A 158 -4.69 -15.86 -10.64
C ALA A 158 -3.98 -14.76 -9.79
N PRO A 159 -4.42 -14.42 -8.54
CA PRO A 159 -3.74 -13.43 -7.72
C PRO A 159 -2.29 -13.76 -7.38
N PHE A 160 -1.89 -15.03 -7.44
CA PHE A 160 -0.56 -15.50 -7.04
C PHE A 160 0.58 -14.73 -7.70
N LEU A 161 0.48 -14.45 -9.01
CA LEU A 161 1.53 -13.71 -9.72
C LEU A 161 1.77 -12.31 -9.13
N ALA A 162 0.70 -11.57 -8.83
CA ALA A 162 0.81 -10.27 -8.17
C ALA A 162 1.35 -10.40 -6.75
N TYR A 163 0.96 -11.45 -6.03
CA TYR A 163 1.43 -11.70 -4.67
C TYR A 163 2.91 -12.10 -4.61
N THR A 164 3.46 -12.74 -5.65
CA THR A 164 4.90 -13.02 -5.71
C THR A 164 5.76 -11.76 -5.79
N ALA A 165 5.17 -10.58 -6.03
CA ALA A 165 5.82 -9.29 -5.96
C ALA A 165 5.62 -8.58 -4.61
N ALA A 166 4.87 -9.17 -3.68
CA ALA A 166 4.57 -8.58 -2.38
C ALA A 166 5.66 -8.92 -1.34
N GLY A 167 6.00 -7.95 -0.49
CA GLY A 167 7.02 -8.11 0.56
C GLY A 167 6.88 -9.36 1.43
N PRO A 168 5.66 -9.78 1.85
CA PRO A 168 5.46 -11.02 2.60
C PRO A 168 5.92 -12.30 1.90
N LEU A 169 6.06 -12.31 0.59
CA LEU A 169 6.57 -13.45 -0.20
C LEU A 169 7.98 -13.23 -0.72
N SER A 170 8.76 -12.33 -0.12
CA SER A 170 10.18 -12.15 -0.42
C SER A 170 11.03 -13.25 0.24
N PHE A 171 12.21 -13.52 -0.31
CA PHE A 171 13.00 -14.68 0.02
C PHE A 171 14.09 -14.41 1.06
N VAL A 172 14.22 -15.33 2.00
CA VAL A 172 15.31 -15.40 2.98
C VAL A 172 16.13 -16.69 2.77
N SER A 173 17.41 -16.67 3.15
CA SER A 173 18.31 -17.82 3.02
C SER A 173 17.80 -19.02 3.84
N PRO A 174 17.58 -20.19 3.20
CA PRO A 174 17.25 -21.42 3.92
C PRO A 174 18.30 -21.83 4.93
N LYS A 175 19.59 -21.60 4.62
CA LYS A 175 20.70 -21.86 5.53
C LYS A 175 20.59 -21.02 6.78
N ALA A 176 20.46 -19.69 6.62
CA ALA A 176 20.33 -18.78 7.74
C ALA A 176 19.14 -19.14 8.64
N VAL A 177 17.95 -19.43 8.06
CA VAL A 177 16.78 -19.85 8.85
C VAL A 177 17.03 -21.09 9.67
N ARG A 178 17.72 -22.12 9.12
CA ARG A 178 18.01 -23.37 9.83
C ARG A 178 19.05 -23.19 10.91
N GLU A 179 20.09 -22.38 10.68
CA GLU A 179 21.22 -22.21 11.60
C GLU A 179 20.94 -21.20 12.72
N THR A 180 20.17 -20.12 12.41
CA THR A 180 19.99 -19.00 13.34
C THR A 180 18.60 -18.91 13.97
N GLY A 181 17.62 -19.69 13.47
CA GLY A 181 16.28 -19.74 14.03
C GLY A 181 15.67 -18.36 14.19
N ASP A 182 15.43 -17.95 15.44
CA ASP A 182 14.77 -16.68 15.76
C ASP A 182 15.57 -15.41 15.37
N GLN A 183 16.86 -15.51 15.06
CA GLN A 183 17.65 -14.35 14.62
C GLN A 183 17.16 -13.78 13.29
N VAL A 184 16.41 -14.54 12.48
CA VAL A 184 15.74 -14.02 11.28
C VAL A 184 14.81 -12.85 11.63
N HIS A 185 14.27 -12.79 12.84
CA HIS A 185 13.41 -11.71 13.31
C HIS A 185 14.11 -10.35 13.39
N THR A 186 15.42 -10.32 13.57
CA THR A 186 16.22 -9.08 13.68
C THR A 186 17.28 -8.94 12.59
N ARG A 187 17.70 -10.06 11.98
CA ARG A 187 18.76 -10.10 10.96
C ARG A 187 18.44 -11.05 9.82
N PRO A 188 17.40 -10.74 9.00
CA PRO A 188 17.10 -11.56 7.83
C PRO A 188 18.25 -11.55 6.83
N VAL A 189 18.59 -12.72 6.31
CA VAL A 189 19.59 -12.91 5.26
C VAL A 189 18.86 -13.01 3.93
N GLY A 190 18.84 -11.91 3.18
CA GLY A 190 18.23 -11.80 1.86
C GLY A 190 19.25 -11.91 0.73
N SER A 191 18.89 -11.41 -0.45
CA SER A 191 19.74 -11.36 -1.65
C SER A 191 19.89 -9.95 -2.23
N GLY A 192 19.35 -8.95 -1.54
CA GLY A 192 19.23 -7.57 -2.02
C GLY A 192 20.52 -6.74 -1.96
N PRO A 193 20.44 -5.48 -2.41
CA PRO A 193 21.58 -4.55 -2.46
C PRO A 193 22.07 -4.06 -1.09
N PHE A 194 21.29 -4.28 -0.02
CA PHE A 194 21.69 -4.00 1.37
C PHE A 194 21.57 -5.28 2.23
N MET A 195 22.40 -5.34 3.27
CA MET A 195 22.43 -6.38 4.30
C MET A 195 22.12 -5.76 5.65
N VAL A 196 21.33 -6.41 6.50
CA VAL A 196 21.14 -5.96 7.88
C VAL A 196 22.44 -6.19 8.65
N LYS A 197 23.01 -5.12 9.20
CA LYS A 197 24.20 -5.13 10.04
C LYS A 197 23.83 -5.33 11.50
N ASP A 198 22.90 -4.49 12.00
CA ASP A 198 22.43 -4.53 13.38
C ASP A 198 20.96 -4.12 13.50
N TYR A 199 20.37 -4.52 14.62
CA TYR A 199 19.05 -4.12 15.08
C TYR A 199 19.14 -3.82 16.57
N VAL A 200 18.85 -2.58 16.92
CA VAL A 200 18.82 -2.11 18.31
C VAL A 200 17.38 -1.78 18.67
N ALA A 201 16.80 -2.61 19.54
CA ALA A 201 15.39 -2.47 19.93
C ALA A 201 15.08 -1.07 20.47
N LYS A 202 13.95 -0.52 20.05
CA LYS A 202 13.45 0.83 20.39
C LYS A 202 14.32 1.98 19.90
N ASP A 203 15.37 1.72 19.11
CA ASP A 203 16.26 2.75 18.61
C ASP A 203 16.38 2.73 17.08
N HIS A 204 16.99 1.69 16.49
CA HIS A 204 17.21 1.68 15.05
C HIS A 204 17.52 0.30 14.45
N THR A 205 17.48 0.24 13.13
CA THR A 205 18.06 -0.84 12.31
C THR A 205 19.06 -0.23 11.34
N THR A 206 20.29 -0.78 11.30
CA THR A 206 21.33 -0.38 10.35
C THR A 206 21.44 -1.42 9.24
N MET A 207 21.42 -0.96 8.00
CA MET A 207 21.74 -1.75 6.81
C MET A 207 23.04 -1.22 6.19
N VAL A 208 23.88 -2.12 5.68
CA VAL A 208 25.10 -1.79 4.94
C VAL A 208 25.02 -2.31 3.51
N ARG A 209 25.74 -1.66 2.61
CA ARG A 209 25.84 -2.07 1.21
C ARG A 209 26.27 -3.54 1.11
N ASN A 210 25.61 -4.30 0.23
CA ASN A 210 26.06 -5.62 -0.18
C ASN A 210 27.12 -5.49 -1.29
N PRO A 211 28.41 -5.73 -1.04
CA PRO A 211 29.46 -5.59 -2.04
C PRO A 211 29.38 -6.62 -3.17
N ALA A 212 28.69 -7.75 -2.92
CA ALA A 212 28.51 -8.82 -3.90
C ALA A 212 27.32 -8.59 -4.84
N TYR A 213 26.53 -7.54 -4.62
CA TYR A 213 25.38 -7.22 -5.49
C TYR A 213 25.84 -6.53 -6.77
N THR A 214 25.81 -7.24 -7.88
CA THR A 214 26.27 -6.75 -9.20
C THR A 214 25.14 -6.59 -10.22
N ARG A 215 23.95 -7.08 -9.90
CA ARG A 215 22.79 -7.10 -10.79
C ARG A 215 22.18 -5.71 -10.99
N LYS A 216 21.48 -5.55 -12.11
CA LYS A 216 20.55 -4.45 -12.30
C LYS A 216 19.18 -4.84 -11.74
N ALA A 217 18.73 -4.14 -10.69
CA ALA A 217 17.38 -4.33 -10.18
C ALA A 217 16.33 -3.78 -11.17
N PRO A 218 15.09 -4.32 -11.20
CA PRO A 218 14.07 -3.90 -12.17
C PRO A 218 13.71 -2.41 -12.12
N TRP A 219 13.85 -1.80 -10.96
CA TRP A 219 13.59 -0.36 -10.74
C TRP A 219 14.83 0.51 -10.95
N SER A 220 16.02 -0.08 -11.09
CA SER A 220 17.26 0.67 -11.14
C SER A 220 17.59 1.12 -12.56
N ASP A 221 18.12 2.35 -12.68
CA ASP A 221 18.63 2.88 -13.94
C ASP A 221 20.07 2.39 -14.22
N ARG A 222 20.75 1.84 -13.20
CA ARG A 222 22.13 1.37 -13.23
C ARG A 222 22.26 -0.09 -12.83
N ALA A 223 23.30 -0.75 -13.28
CA ALA A 223 23.73 -2.04 -12.75
C ALA A 223 24.64 -1.83 -11.53
N GLY A 224 24.74 -2.86 -10.66
CA GLY A 224 25.62 -2.89 -9.52
C GLY A 224 24.95 -2.59 -8.20
N GLY A 225 25.75 -2.56 -7.14
CA GLY A 225 25.31 -2.38 -5.76
C GLY A 225 24.73 -1.00 -5.46
N ALA A 226 24.24 -0.85 -4.24
CA ALA A 226 23.71 0.40 -3.75
C ALA A 226 24.71 1.56 -3.85
N ALA A 227 24.23 2.78 -4.10
CA ALA A 227 25.08 3.95 -4.14
C ALA A 227 25.53 4.39 -2.72
N LEU A 228 24.67 4.21 -1.71
CA LEU A 228 24.99 4.51 -0.30
C LEU A 228 25.86 3.41 0.32
N ASP A 229 26.67 3.75 1.32
CA ASP A 229 27.40 2.78 2.15
C ASP A 229 26.49 2.13 3.20
N ALA A 230 25.57 2.92 3.77
CA ALA A 230 24.67 2.47 4.81
C ALA A 230 23.34 3.21 4.79
N VAL A 231 22.31 2.59 5.38
CA VAL A 231 21.02 3.20 5.72
C VAL A 231 20.71 2.87 7.18
N VAL A 232 20.34 3.90 7.94
CA VAL A 232 19.90 3.77 9.33
C VAL A 232 18.42 4.13 9.41
N TRP A 233 17.60 3.20 9.84
CA TRP A 233 16.18 3.39 10.09
C TRP A 233 15.97 3.67 11.58
N LYS A 234 15.79 4.93 11.96
CA LYS A 234 15.54 5.35 13.35
C LYS A 234 14.06 5.22 13.69
N PHE A 235 13.75 4.70 14.88
CA PHE A 235 12.37 4.59 15.37
C PHE A 235 12.05 5.85 16.20
N VAL A 236 11.26 6.76 15.63
CA VAL A 236 10.88 8.05 16.22
C VAL A 236 9.34 8.14 16.25
N PRO A 237 8.67 7.57 17.26
CA PRO A 237 7.21 7.46 17.29
C PRO A 237 6.49 8.80 17.32
N GLU A 238 7.04 9.79 18.03
CA GLU A 238 6.38 11.09 18.14
C GLU A 238 6.55 11.90 16.84
N ALA A 239 5.43 12.34 16.26
CA ALA A 239 5.39 12.93 14.93
C ALA A 239 6.09 14.30 14.83
N GLY A 240 5.99 15.13 15.87
CA GLY A 240 6.66 16.43 15.93
C GLY A 240 8.18 16.27 16.00
N THR A 241 8.65 15.32 16.83
CA THR A 241 10.06 14.97 16.93
C THR A 241 10.61 14.48 15.59
N ARG A 242 9.88 13.61 14.86
CA ARG A 242 10.30 13.20 13.50
C ARG A 242 10.51 14.39 12.58
N VAL A 243 9.59 15.35 12.58
CA VAL A 243 9.72 16.57 11.77
C VAL A 243 10.94 17.39 12.20
N THR A 244 11.17 17.54 13.51
CA THR A 244 12.31 18.29 14.06
C THR A 244 13.63 17.64 13.67
N THR A 245 13.75 16.30 13.71
CA THR A 245 14.99 15.61 13.29
C THR A 245 15.30 15.81 11.80
N LEU A 246 14.27 15.90 10.93
CA LEU A 246 14.46 16.23 9.52
C LEU A 246 14.95 17.66 9.32
N GLU A 247 14.36 18.63 10.02
CA GLU A 247 14.69 20.03 9.89
C GLU A 247 16.09 20.36 10.43
N SER A 248 16.48 19.74 11.55
CA SER A 248 17.84 19.86 12.12
C SER A 248 18.91 19.15 11.27
N GLY A 249 18.51 18.18 10.42
CA GLY A 249 19.43 17.36 9.64
C GLY A 249 19.94 16.12 10.37
N GLU A 250 19.43 15.81 11.55
CA GLU A 250 19.70 14.54 12.23
C GLU A 250 19.22 13.35 11.40
N THR A 251 18.04 13.47 10.78
CA THR A 251 17.57 12.56 9.74
C THR A 251 17.57 13.25 8.38
N GLN A 252 17.82 12.49 7.30
CA GLN A 252 17.74 12.99 5.93
C GLN A 252 16.42 12.61 5.26
N GLY A 253 15.62 11.76 5.90
CA GLY A 253 14.28 11.39 5.47
C GLY A 253 13.40 11.05 6.66
N ILE A 254 12.08 11.25 6.51
CA ILE A 254 11.08 10.80 7.48
C ILE A 254 9.87 10.22 6.77
N TYR A 255 9.23 9.26 7.42
CA TYR A 255 7.97 8.67 6.99
C TYR A 255 6.81 9.19 7.82
N LEU A 256 5.60 9.15 7.26
CA LEU A 256 4.34 9.52 7.88
C LEU A 256 4.37 10.97 8.41
N VAL A 257 4.57 11.90 7.46
CA VAL A 257 4.56 13.34 7.75
C VAL A 257 3.17 13.76 8.23
N PRO A 258 3.07 14.42 9.40
CA PRO A 258 1.78 14.85 9.92
C PRO A 258 1.17 15.99 9.09
N ALA A 259 -0.16 15.95 8.87
CA ALA A 259 -0.89 16.89 8.03
C ALA A 259 -0.63 18.37 8.39
N GLN A 260 -0.56 18.69 9.69
CA GLN A 260 -0.30 20.04 10.17
C GLN A 260 1.08 20.59 9.80
N SER A 261 2.07 19.72 9.55
CA SER A 261 3.43 20.13 9.18
C SER A 261 3.62 20.30 7.67
N LEU A 262 2.75 19.70 6.84
CA LEU A 262 2.90 19.70 5.39
C LEU A 262 3.08 21.10 4.77
N PRO A 263 2.22 22.11 5.06
CA PRO A 263 2.34 23.42 4.41
C PRO A 263 3.68 24.11 4.69
N ARG A 264 4.29 23.83 5.84
CA ARG A 264 5.59 24.37 6.21
C ARG A 264 6.73 23.62 5.52
N LEU A 265 6.67 22.29 5.49
CA LEU A 265 7.69 21.46 4.85
C LEU A 265 7.70 21.65 3.32
N GLU A 266 6.54 21.76 2.68
CA GLU A 266 6.42 21.99 1.23
C GLU A 266 6.95 23.35 0.78
N LYS A 267 6.91 24.35 1.65
CA LYS A 267 7.49 25.69 1.39
C LYS A 267 8.99 25.77 1.60
N ASN A 268 9.59 24.77 2.24
CA ASN A 268 11.02 24.77 2.54
C ASN A 268 11.80 24.18 1.35
N ALA A 269 12.51 25.03 0.60
CA ALA A 269 13.31 24.63 -0.57
C ALA A 269 14.42 23.60 -0.25
N ALA A 270 14.85 23.48 1.02
CA ALA A 270 15.82 22.48 1.45
C ALA A 270 15.21 21.08 1.65
N LEU A 271 13.89 20.95 1.50
CA LEU A 271 13.13 19.71 1.69
C LEU A 271 12.35 19.35 0.42
N ARG A 272 12.03 18.08 0.28
CA ARG A 272 11.14 17.53 -0.76
C ARG A 272 10.12 16.64 -0.09
N VAL A 273 8.83 16.91 -0.31
CA VAL A 273 7.72 16.07 0.16
C VAL A 273 7.22 15.21 -0.98
N GLU A 274 7.06 13.93 -0.73
CA GLU A 274 6.56 12.94 -1.67
C GLU A 274 5.25 12.35 -1.14
N LYS A 275 4.22 12.35 -1.98
CA LYS A 275 2.87 11.87 -1.67
C LYS A 275 2.50 10.77 -2.65
N ILE A 276 2.44 9.54 -2.18
CA ILE A 276 2.26 8.36 -3.02
C ILE A 276 0.96 7.67 -2.62
N PRO A 277 -0.01 7.52 -3.53
CA PRO A 277 -1.26 6.82 -3.23
C PRO A 277 -1.01 5.36 -2.87
N TYR A 278 -1.63 4.88 -1.79
CA TYR A 278 -1.57 3.46 -1.43
C TYR A 278 -2.48 2.63 -2.35
N PRO A 279 -2.03 1.45 -2.80
CA PRO A 279 -2.92 0.47 -3.40
C PRO A 279 -3.68 -0.32 -2.33
N GLY A 280 -4.87 -0.82 -2.69
CA GLY A 280 -5.72 -1.66 -1.84
C GLY A 280 -7.09 -1.07 -1.61
N ALA A 281 -7.70 -1.36 -0.47
CA ALA A 281 -8.92 -0.69 -0.06
C ALA A 281 -8.59 0.63 0.64
N PRO A 282 -9.31 1.72 0.31
CA PRO A 282 -9.16 3.02 0.92
C PRO A 282 -9.53 2.98 2.41
N ARG A 283 -9.48 4.11 3.07
CA ARG A 283 -10.19 4.26 4.33
C ARG A 283 -11.68 4.17 4.02
N ILE A 284 -12.31 3.12 4.52
CA ILE A 284 -13.72 2.79 4.27
C ILE A 284 -14.44 2.52 5.59
N TRP A 285 -15.71 2.84 5.62
CA TRP A 285 -16.61 2.31 6.64
C TRP A 285 -17.35 1.11 6.05
N LEU A 286 -17.12 -0.09 6.55
CA LEU A 286 -17.84 -1.30 6.18
C LEU A 286 -19.20 -1.30 6.89
N LEU A 287 -20.30 -1.36 6.14
CA LEU A 287 -21.66 -1.27 6.66
C LEU A 287 -22.22 -2.67 6.92
N ASN A 288 -22.45 -3.02 8.18
CA ASN A 288 -22.96 -4.33 8.57
C ASN A 288 -24.40 -4.53 8.09
N THR A 289 -24.56 -5.40 7.09
CA THR A 289 -25.86 -5.65 6.41
C THR A 289 -26.82 -6.51 7.21
N THR A 290 -26.40 -7.04 8.37
CA THR A 290 -27.21 -7.98 9.17
C THR A 290 -27.85 -7.33 10.40
N ARG A 291 -27.48 -6.09 10.72
CA ARG A 291 -27.97 -5.39 11.90
C ARG A 291 -28.95 -4.27 11.57
N PRO A 292 -30.20 -4.31 12.09
CA PRO A 292 -31.10 -3.16 11.99
C PRO A 292 -30.48 -1.91 12.61
N PRO A 293 -30.61 -0.73 11.99
CA PRO A 293 -31.39 -0.46 10.76
C PRO A 293 -30.61 -0.60 9.45
N MET A 294 -29.34 -1.06 9.49
CA MET A 294 -28.49 -1.20 8.30
C MET A 294 -28.78 -2.44 7.45
N ASP A 295 -29.68 -3.32 7.87
CA ASP A 295 -30.24 -4.38 7.05
C ASP A 295 -31.08 -3.83 5.86
N ASP A 296 -31.62 -2.62 5.99
CA ASP A 296 -32.27 -1.89 4.90
C ASP A 296 -31.25 -1.15 4.01
N VAL A 297 -31.17 -1.50 2.74
CA VAL A 297 -30.23 -0.87 1.77
C VAL A 297 -30.49 0.64 1.62
N ARG A 298 -31.74 1.12 1.78
CA ARG A 298 -32.07 2.54 1.71
C ARG A 298 -31.38 3.33 2.82
N VAL A 299 -31.30 2.76 4.03
CA VAL A 299 -30.54 3.36 5.14
C VAL A 299 -29.03 3.40 4.83
N ARG A 300 -28.47 2.32 4.29
CA ARG A 300 -27.05 2.30 3.90
C ARG A 300 -26.73 3.29 2.78
N ARG A 301 -27.63 3.43 1.79
CA ARG A 301 -27.50 4.46 0.74
C ARG A 301 -27.63 5.87 1.30
N ALA A 302 -28.54 6.11 2.24
CA ALA A 302 -28.68 7.40 2.90
C ALA A 302 -27.38 7.79 3.63
N ILE A 303 -26.74 6.86 4.32
CA ILE A 303 -25.45 7.07 5.00
C ILE A 303 -24.37 7.48 3.96
N ASN A 304 -24.31 6.84 2.79
CA ASN A 304 -23.37 7.20 1.74
C ASN A 304 -23.56 8.65 1.22
N TYR A 305 -24.82 9.11 1.06
CA TYR A 305 -25.11 10.49 0.64
C TYR A 305 -24.89 11.52 1.75
N ALA A 306 -24.95 11.11 3.02
CA ALA A 306 -24.88 12.02 4.18
C ALA A 306 -23.45 12.30 4.64
N VAL A 307 -22.45 11.48 4.30
CA VAL A 307 -21.07 11.69 4.76
C VAL A 307 -20.35 12.70 3.89
N ASP A 308 -19.95 13.83 4.50
CA ASP A 308 -19.19 14.90 3.84
C ASP A 308 -17.69 14.54 3.78
N LYS A 309 -17.26 13.99 2.65
CA LYS A 309 -15.86 13.64 2.39
C LYS A 309 -14.96 14.86 2.17
N ASP A 310 -15.52 15.97 1.69
CA ASP A 310 -14.76 17.22 1.51
C ASP A 310 -14.42 17.85 2.85
N ALA A 311 -15.36 17.82 3.81
CA ALA A 311 -15.10 18.23 5.18
C ALA A 311 -14.03 17.37 5.85
N LEU A 312 -14.02 16.04 5.63
CA LEU A 312 -12.97 15.14 6.12
C LEU A 312 -11.58 15.55 5.61
N LEU A 313 -11.46 15.81 4.30
CA LEU A 313 -10.19 16.26 3.69
C LEU A 313 -9.76 17.62 4.20
N ALA A 314 -10.69 18.57 4.33
CA ALA A 314 -10.39 19.94 4.72
C ALA A 314 -9.98 20.07 6.19
N THR A 315 -10.52 19.22 7.07
CA THR A 315 -10.32 19.34 8.54
C THR A 315 -9.29 18.38 9.10
N VAL A 316 -9.39 17.10 8.77
CA VAL A 316 -8.61 16.02 9.41
C VAL A 316 -7.42 15.60 8.55
N PHE A 317 -7.63 15.38 7.25
CA PHE A 317 -6.65 14.75 6.36
C PHE A 317 -5.99 15.73 5.36
N LYS A 318 -5.82 16.97 5.75
CA LYS A 318 -5.25 18.05 4.91
C LYS A 318 -3.97 17.62 4.18
N GLY A 319 -4.10 17.31 2.88
CA GLY A 319 -2.97 17.00 2.01
C GLY A 319 -2.31 15.64 2.22
N ILE A 320 -2.83 14.79 3.11
CA ILE A 320 -2.32 13.41 3.35
C ILE A 320 -3.27 12.32 2.85
N ALA A 321 -4.37 12.70 2.19
CA ALA A 321 -5.32 11.79 1.57
C ALA A 321 -5.98 12.42 0.35
N LEU A 322 -6.63 11.59 -0.47
CA LEU A 322 -7.51 11.97 -1.58
C LEU A 322 -8.91 11.47 -1.28
N LYS A 323 -9.92 11.97 -2.01
CA LYS A 323 -11.30 11.48 -1.89
C LYS A 323 -11.41 10.08 -2.48
N ALA A 324 -11.96 9.12 -1.74
CA ALA A 324 -12.27 7.79 -2.23
C ALA A 324 -13.69 7.71 -2.81
N PHE A 325 -13.86 6.90 -3.84
CA PHE A 325 -15.14 6.72 -4.54
C PHE A 325 -15.58 5.26 -4.66
N ALA A 326 -14.66 4.33 -4.50
CA ALA A 326 -14.84 2.91 -4.71
C ALA A 326 -14.30 2.08 -3.53
N PRO A 327 -14.64 0.79 -3.43
CA PRO A 327 -14.08 -0.12 -2.45
C PRO A 327 -12.57 -0.38 -2.57
N LEU A 328 -12.00 -0.13 -3.76
CA LEU A 328 -10.54 -0.09 -3.97
C LEU A 328 -10.10 1.33 -4.28
N THR A 329 -8.84 1.64 -3.94
CA THR A 329 -8.22 2.92 -4.28
C THR A 329 -8.03 3.06 -5.79
N ALA A 330 -8.02 4.30 -6.31
CA ALA A 330 -7.72 4.55 -7.71
C ALA A 330 -6.32 4.05 -8.12
N ALA A 331 -5.36 3.98 -7.19
CA ALA A 331 -4.05 3.39 -7.43
C ALA A 331 -4.11 1.87 -7.71
N MET A 332 -5.13 1.18 -7.19
CA MET A 332 -5.36 -0.24 -7.44
C MET A 332 -6.21 -0.49 -8.68
N LEU A 333 -7.36 0.19 -8.78
CA LEU A 333 -8.34 -0.03 -9.83
C LEU A 333 -9.18 1.26 -10.04
N ASP A 334 -8.80 2.10 -10.99
CA ASP A 334 -9.55 3.34 -11.24
C ASP A 334 -10.75 3.10 -12.15
N ASP A 335 -11.92 3.51 -11.66
CA ASP A 335 -13.16 3.65 -12.43
C ASP A 335 -13.73 5.06 -12.27
N PRO A 336 -13.50 5.96 -13.26
CA PRO A 336 -14.02 7.30 -13.21
C PRO A 336 -15.55 7.40 -13.10
N THR A 337 -16.30 6.37 -13.52
CA THR A 337 -17.77 6.37 -13.47
C THR A 337 -18.30 6.31 -12.05
N LEU A 338 -17.54 5.72 -11.11
CA LEU A 338 -17.92 5.62 -9.70
C LEU A 338 -17.77 6.92 -8.92
N ARG A 339 -17.08 7.94 -9.50
CA ARG A 339 -16.90 9.25 -8.85
C ARG A 339 -18.19 9.99 -8.57
N GLN A 340 -19.27 9.64 -9.26
CA GLN A 340 -20.60 10.23 -9.11
C GLN A 340 -21.62 9.30 -8.43
N ALA A 341 -21.21 8.14 -7.95
CA ALA A 341 -22.12 7.15 -7.35
C ALA A 341 -22.83 7.72 -6.11
N TYR A 342 -22.09 8.39 -5.22
CA TYR A 342 -22.60 8.98 -3.99
C TYR A 342 -22.02 10.39 -3.77
N PRO A 343 -22.51 11.44 -4.48
CA PRO A 343 -22.19 12.82 -4.15
C PRO A 343 -22.77 13.17 -2.77
N PHE A 344 -22.16 14.09 -2.05
CA PHE A 344 -22.72 14.60 -0.80
C PHE A 344 -24.05 15.28 -1.05
N ASP A 345 -25.13 14.72 -0.53
CA ASP A 345 -26.52 15.16 -0.72
C ASP A 345 -27.36 14.81 0.51
N PRO A 346 -27.33 15.64 1.56
CA PRO A 346 -28.14 15.43 2.76
C PRO A 346 -29.64 15.37 2.50
N ALA A 347 -30.14 16.11 1.49
CA ALA A 347 -31.57 16.10 1.16
C ALA A 347 -32.00 14.72 0.60
N LYS A 348 -31.19 14.13 -0.29
CA LYS A 348 -31.42 12.79 -0.80
C LYS A 348 -31.30 11.74 0.31
N ALA A 349 -30.34 11.90 1.22
CA ALA A 349 -30.23 11.02 2.40
C ALA A 349 -31.51 11.07 3.24
N GLN A 350 -32.03 12.25 3.54
CA GLN A 350 -33.28 12.42 4.28
C GLN A 350 -34.50 11.80 3.57
N ALA A 351 -34.58 11.92 2.23
CA ALA A 351 -35.65 11.31 1.43
C ALA A 351 -35.60 9.76 1.55
N LEU A 352 -34.40 9.16 1.38
CA LEU A 352 -34.23 7.71 1.49
C LEU A 352 -34.59 7.19 2.90
N LEU A 353 -34.27 7.94 3.96
CA LEU A 353 -34.64 7.59 5.32
C LEU A 353 -36.17 7.66 5.50
N ALA A 354 -36.83 8.66 4.92
CA ALA A 354 -38.29 8.77 4.95
C ALA A 354 -38.96 7.60 4.18
N GLU A 355 -38.44 7.23 3.01
CA GLU A 355 -38.88 6.05 2.25
C GLU A 355 -38.68 4.74 3.01
N ALA A 356 -37.65 4.66 3.87
CA ALA A 356 -37.43 3.55 4.76
C ALA A 356 -38.32 3.57 6.01
N GLY A 357 -39.23 4.58 6.13
CA GLY A 357 -40.17 4.73 7.22
C GLY A 357 -39.67 5.49 8.43
N TRP A 358 -38.46 6.08 8.35
CA TRP A 358 -37.88 6.86 9.45
C TRP A 358 -38.35 8.31 9.40
N GLN A 359 -39.19 8.73 10.36
CA GLN A 359 -39.77 10.06 10.42
C GLN A 359 -38.97 10.98 11.36
N PRO A 360 -38.90 12.30 11.12
CA PRO A 360 -38.23 13.24 12.02
C PRO A 360 -38.79 13.16 13.43
N GLY A 361 -37.90 13.07 14.44
CA GLY A 361 -38.26 13.14 15.87
C GLY A 361 -38.09 14.54 16.45
N GLY A 362 -38.61 14.76 17.67
CA GLY A 362 -38.62 16.07 18.28
C GLY A 362 -37.25 16.62 18.70
N ASP A 363 -36.23 15.75 18.83
CA ASP A 363 -34.85 16.11 19.16
C ASP A 363 -33.92 16.10 17.93
N GLY A 364 -34.51 16.04 16.73
CA GLY A 364 -33.80 16.00 15.47
C GLY A 364 -33.35 14.59 15.03
N ILE A 365 -33.48 13.57 15.89
CA ILE A 365 -33.17 12.17 15.53
C ILE A 365 -34.44 11.49 15.02
N ARG A 366 -34.32 10.77 13.91
CA ARG A 366 -35.45 10.07 13.29
C ARG A 366 -35.91 8.88 14.13
N THR A 367 -37.20 8.56 14.01
CA THR A 367 -37.83 7.44 14.69
C THR A 367 -38.70 6.62 13.74
N ARG A 368 -38.85 5.32 14.02
CA ARG A 368 -39.76 4.41 13.36
C ARG A 368 -40.39 3.45 14.36
N GLY A 369 -41.73 3.48 14.50
CA GLY A 369 -42.41 2.65 15.47
C GLY A 369 -41.96 2.87 16.93
N GLY A 370 -41.62 4.10 17.31
CA GLY A 370 -41.11 4.46 18.64
C GLY A 370 -39.62 4.19 18.86
N GLN A 371 -38.94 3.51 17.92
CA GLN A 371 -37.50 3.26 17.99
C GLN A 371 -36.73 4.42 17.37
N ARG A 372 -35.62 4.83 18.01
CA ARG A 372 -34.69 5.84 17.49
C ARG A 372 -33.81 5.24 16.39
N LEU A 373 -33.49 6.06 15.40
CA LEU A 373 -32.50 5.71 14.37
C LEU A 373 -31.09 5.86 14.95
N GLU A 374 -30.63 4.81 15.60
CA GLU A 374 -29.33 4.75 16.27
C GLU A 374 -28.45 3.69 15.63
N ILE A 375 -27.18 3.99 15.45
CA ILE A 375 -26.15 3.06 14.95
C ILE A 375 -24.89 3.15 15.84
N VAL A 376 -24.17 2.03 15.95
CA VAL A 376 -22.90 1.96 16.68
C VAL A 376 -21.76 1.80 15.67
N LEU A 377 -20.94 2.83 15.52
CA LEU A 377 -19.72 2.82 14.72
C LEU A 377 -18.56 2.26 15.56
N ASN A 378 -17.96 1.17 15.10
CA ASN A 378 -16.81 0.57 15.78
C ASN A 378 -15.52 1.27 15.34
N ALA A 379 -14.94 2.08 16.22
CA ALA A 379 -13.73 2.85 15.97
C ALA A 379 -12.55 2.25 16.73
N ILE A 380 -11.39 2.17 16.07
CA ILE A 380 -10.15 1.84 16.75
C ILE A 380 -9.65 3.06 17.53
N GLU A 381 -9.06 2.83 18.70
CA GLU A 381 -8.36 3.88 19.43
C GLU A 381 -7.08 4.28 18.73
N TYR A 382 -6.88 5.58 18.56
CA TYR A 382 -5.72 6.18 17.91
C TYR A 382 -5.26 7.41 18.70
N GLY A 383 -4.06 7.34 19.29
CA GLY A 383 -3.51 8.48 20.05
C GLY A 383 -4.36 8.96 21.23
N GLY A 384 -5.10 8.04 21.91
CA GLY A 384 -5.94 8.37 23.07
C GLY A 384 -7.36 8.81 22.74
N GLY A 385 -7.79 8.70 21.49
CA GLY A 385 -9.16 8.97 21.04
C GLY A 385 -9.62 8.00 19.95
N PRO A 386 -10.87 8.12 19.47
CA PRO A 386 -11.34 7.33 18.35
C PRO A 386 -10.59 7.69 17.06
N GLU A 387 -10.62 6.78 16.09
CA GLU A 387 -10.14 7.03 14.74
C GLU A 387 -10.71 8.37 14.22
N PRO A 388 -9.85 9.24 13.61
CA PRO A 388 -10.21 10.65 13.38
C PRO A 388 -11.44 10.92 12.51
N SER A 389 -11.81 10.00 11.59
CA SER A 389 -13.01 10.17 10.75
C SER A 389 -14.31 9.90 11.50
N ALA A 390 -14.27 9.17 12.62
CA ALA A 390 -15.48 8.73 13.33
C ALA A 390 -16.34 9.90 13.84
N GLN A 391 -15.72 10.95 14.39
CA GLN A 391 -16.43 12.12 14.91
C GLN A 391 -17.11 12.93 13.79
N LEU A 392 -16.46 13.05 12.63
CA LEU A 392 -17.04 13.77 11.51
C LEU A 392 -18.19 12.96 10.88
N ILE A 393 -18.05 11.64 10.77
CA ILE A 393 -19.16 10.75 10.38
C ILE A 393 -20.35 10.94 11.32
N GLN A 394 -20.12 10.96 12.65
CA GLN A 394 -21.16 11.20 13.66
C GLN A 394 -21.86 12.54 13.44
N SER A 395 -21.09 13.61 13.22
CA SER A 395 -21.63 14.95 12.96
C SER A 395 -22.48 15.00 11.68
N SER A 396 -21.93 14.50 10.57
CA SER A 396 -22.64 14.49 9.27
C SER A 396 -23.94 13.68 9.33
N LEU A 397 -23.95 12.55 10.02
CA LEU A 397 -25.14 11.71 10.13
C LEU A 397 -26.20 12.30 11.05
N ARG A 398 -25.79 13.07 12.07
CA ARG A 398 -26.72 13.78 12.94
C ARG A 398 -27.56 14.82 12.17
N GLU A 399 -26.99 15.48 11.18
CA GLU A 399 -27.67 16.47 10.34
C GLU A 399 -28.85 15.87 9.53
N VAL A 400 -28.79 14.57 9.25
CA VAL A 400 -29.87 13.86 8.56
C VAL A 400 -30.77 13.05 9.52
N GLY A 401 -30.51 13.15 10.84
CA GLY A 401 -31.32 12.54 11.88
C GLY A 401 -30.92 11.12 12.28
N ILE A 402 -29.66 10.73 12.06
CA ILE A 402 -29.10 9.45 12.54
C ILE A 402 -28.23 9.72 13.79
N ASP A 403 -28.51 9.01 14.89
CA ASP A 403 -27.72 9.06 16.13
C ASP A 403 -26.58 8.02 16.06
N VAL A 404 -25.32 8.47 15.96
CA VAL A 404 -24.16 7.60 15.89
C VAL A 404 -23.50 7.51 17.26
N LYS A 405 -23.41 6.30 17.80
CA LYS A 405 -22.61 6.00 18.99
C LYS A 405 -21.24 5.51 18.57
N ILE A 406 -20.20 6.25 18.89
CA ILE A 406 -18.81 5.83 18.62
C ILE A 406 -18.37 4.89 19.73
N LYS A 407 -18.09 3.62 19.39
CA LYS A 407 -17.47 2.64 20.29
C LYS A 407 -15.98 2.61 20.00
N ALA A 408 -15.20 3.44 20.71
CA ALA A 408 -13.75 3.46 20.61
C ALA A 408 -13.14 2.32 21.44
N GLN A 409 -12.22 1.54 20.84
CA GLN A 409 -11.64 0.37 21.48
C GLN A 409 -10.18 0.16 21.05
N ALA A 410 -9.39 -0.46 21.95
CA ALA A 410 -8.08 -1.02 21.59
C ALA A 410 -8.22 -2.14 20.53
N ARG A 411 -7.12 -2.46 19.83
CA ARG A 411 -7.15 -3.42 18.70
C ARG A 411 -7.77 -4.78 19.01
N PRO A 412 -7.45 -5.49 20.11
CA PRO A 412 -7.98 -6.83 20.32
C PRO A 412 -9.50 -6.88 20.44
N PRO A 413 -10.19 -6.12 21.33
CA PRO A 413 -11.66 -6.11 21.41
C PRO A 413 -12.31 -5.53 20.15
N TRP A 414 -11.65 -4.59 19.44
CA TRP A 414 -12.13 -4.07 18.17
C TRP A 414 -12.22 -5.17 17.09
N TYR A 415 -11.19 -6.04 16.97
CA TYR A 415 -11.23 -7.19 16.06
C TYR A 415 -12.32 -8.19 16.46
N GLU A 416 -12.45 -8.50 17.75
CA GLU A 416 -13.44 -9.46 18.25
C GLU A 416 -14.87 -9.03 17.93
N ASP A 417 -15.21 -7.76 18.15
CA ASP A 417 -16.52 -7.22 17.80
C ASP A 417 -16.82 -7.32 16.29
N ASN A 418 -15.82 -7.02 15.46
CA ASN A 418 -15.98 -7.07 14.02
C ASN A 418 -16.14 -8.51 13.50
N TYR A 419 -15.39 -9.47 14.05
CA TYR A 419 -15.56 -10.88 13.72
C TYR A 419 -16.95 -11.41 14.11
N ARG A 420 -17.50 -10.93 15.22
CA ARG A 420 -18.84 -11.30 15.69
C ARG A 420 -19.97 -10.49 15.03
N CYS A 421 -19.68 -9.61 14.11
CA CYS A 421 -20.68 -8.68 13.55
C CYS A 421 -21.45 -7.93 14.66
N ALA A 422 -20.77 -7.57 15.77
CA ALA A 422 -21.43 -7.08 16.99
C ALA A 422 -21.86 -5.62 16.91
N THR A 423 -21.32 -4.83 15.97
CA THR A 423 -21.62 -3.42 15.75
C THR A 423 -22.15 -3.17 14.34
N HIS A 424 -22.44 -1.92 13.98
CA HIS A 424 -22.89 -1.56 12.64
C HIS A 424 -21.73 -1.38 11.65
N GLY A 425 -20.53 -1.81 12.04
CA GLY A 425 -19.35 -1.90 11.23
C GLY A 425 -18.23 -0.92 11.60
N PRO A 426 -16.99 -1.23 11.22
CA PRO A 426 -15.83 -0.41 11.51
C PRO A 426 -15.45 0.52 10.37
N VAL A 427 -14.76 1.61 10.71
CA VAL A 427 -13.86 2.29 9.78
C VAL A 427 -12.54 1.54 9.77
N MET A 428 -12.07 1.20 8.57
CA MET A 428 -10.81 0.50 8.35
C MET A 428 -10.16 0.88 7.02
N PHE A 429 -8.94 0.41 6.79
CA PHE A 429 -8.29 0.36 5.48
C PHE A 429 -7.58 -1.00 5.30
N LEU A 430 -7.40 -1.43 4.06
CA LEU A 430 -6.69 -2.68 3.76
C LEU A 430 -5.66 -2.43 2.65
N ARG A 431 -4.39 -2.56 2.98
CA ARG A 431 -3.34 -2.55 1.96
C ARG A 431 -3.32 -3.89 1.24
N ALA A 432 -3.49 -3.84 -0.06
CA ALA A 432 -3.45 -5.01 -0.93
C ALA A 432 -2.63 -4.68 -2.17
N THR A 433 -2.04 -5.70 -2.77
CA THR A 433 -1.28 -5.57 -4.02
C THR A 433 -2.00 -6.22 -5.20
N ASP A 434 -3.25 -6.64 -5.00
CA ASP A 434 -4.10 -7.23 -6.03
C ASP A 434 -5.57 -6.89 -5.73
N PRO A 435 -6.44 -6.69 -6.75
CA PRO A 435 -7.88 -6.45 -6.56
C PRO A 435 -8.60 -7.57 -5.78
N ASP A 436 -7.99 -8.75 -5.64
CA ASP A 436 -8.47 -9.84 -4.78
C ASP A 436 -8.62 -9.45 -3.29
N GLY A 437 -8.11 -8.28 -2.90
CA GLY A 437 -8.46 -7.67 -1.62
C GLY A 437 -9.98 -7.56 -1.38
N LEU A 438 -10.79 -7.43 -2.44
CA LEU A 438 -12.26 -7.45 -2.35
C LEU A 438 -12.82 -8.81 -1.89
N TYR A 439 -12.14 -9.90 -2.20
CA TYR A 439 -12.50 -11.22 -1.66
C TYR A 439 -12.41 -11.22 -0.13
N ALA A 440 -11.33 -10.65 0.42
CA ALA A 440 -11.17 -10.56 1.87
C ALA A 440 -12.26 -9.70 2.55
N LEU A 441 -12.75 -8.66 1.85
CA LEU A 441 -13.74 -7.73 2.38
C LEU A 441 -15.19 -8.24 2.27
N PHE A 442 -15.51 -9.04 1.24
CA PHE A 442 -16.92 -9.28 0.89
C PHE A 442 -17.31 -10.73 0.68
N HIS A 443 -16.39 -11.70 0.58
CA HIS A 443 -16.78 -13.10 0.36
C HIS A 443 -17.44 -13.70 1.60
N SER A 444 -18.59 -14.35 1.43
CA SER A 444 -19.44 -14.88 2.52
C SER A 444 -18.72 -15.86 3.44
N SER A 445 -17.76 -16.67 2.93
CA SER A 445 -16.99 -17.62 3.75
C SER A 445 -16.08 -16.97 4.77
N LEU A 446 -15.85 -15.65 4.66
CA LEU A 446 -14.94 -14.89 5.53
C LEU A 446 -15.68 -14.11 6.62
N VAL A 447 -16.99 -14.22 6.69
CA VAL A 447 -17.78 -13.70 7.82
C VAL A 447 -17.40 -14.47 9.09
N GLY A 448 -17.07 -13.72 10.14
CA GLY A 448 -16.73 -14.30 11.44
C GLY A 448 -15.25 -14.69 11.63
N GLY A 449 -14.40 -14.57 10.61
CA GLY A 449 -13.02 -15.02 10.72
C GLY A 449 -11.97 -14.21 9.95
N ASN A 450 -12.39 -13.18 9.20
CA ASN A 450 -11.50 -12.34 8.40
C ASN A 450 -12.12 -10.95 8.23
N PHE A 451 -11.85 -10.23 7.15
CA PHE A 451 -12.22 -8.81 6.97
C PHE A 451 -13.62 -8.57 6.38
N ASN A 452 -14.45 -9.61 6.15
CA ASN A 452 -15.85 -9.40 5.78
C ASN A 452 -16.67 -8.92 6.99
N TRP A 453 -16.41 -7.69 7.41
CA TRP A 453 -17.06 -7.03 8.55
C TRP A 453 -18.31 -6.24 8.16
N SER A 454 -18.63 -6.18 6.86
CA SER A 454 -19.97 -5.87 6.39
C SER A 454 -20.95 -7.00 6.66
N CYS A 455 -20.45 -8.17 7.05
CA CYS A 455 -21.18 -9.40 7.34
C CYS A 455 -22.12 -9.81 6.21
N VAL A 456 -21.80 -9.36 4.99
CA VAL A 456 -22.61 -9.64 3.80
C VAL A 456 -22.51 -11.11 3.41
N LYS A 457 -23.64 -11.67 3.03
CA LYS A 457 -23.76 -12.99 2.38
C LYS A 457 -24.56 -12.81 1.08
N ASN A 458 -23.85 -12.80 -0.04
CA ASN A 458 -24.44 -12.55 -1.35
C ASN A 458 -23.84 -13.52 -2.37
N ALA A 459 -24.63 -14.50 -2.80
CA ALA A 459 -24.17 -15.55 -3.71
C ALA A 459 -23.68 -15.04 -5.07
N LYS A 460 -24.28 -13.95 -5.60
CA LYS A 460 -23.81 -13.32 -6.84
C LYS A 460 -22.43 -12.71 -6.67
N LEU A 461 -22.22 -12.00 -5.56
CA LEU A 461 -20.92 -11.39 -5.22
C LEU A 461 -19.87 -12.47 -4.99
N ASP A 462 -20.18 -13.53 -4.25
CA ASP A 462 -19.28 -14.67 -4.04
C ASP A 462 -18.85 -15.30 -5.36
N GLN A 463 -19.79 -15.57 -6.27
CA GLN A 463 -19.50 -16.12 -7.58
C GLN A 463 -18.57 -15.22 -8.40
N MET A 464 -18.79 -13.89 -8.39
CA MET A 464 -17.95 -12.94 -9.11
C MET A 464 -16.53 -12.88 -8.51
N LEU A 465 -16.42 -12.88 -7.18
CA LEU A 465 -15.14 -12.90 -6.46
C LEU A 465 -14.34 -14.17 -6.75
N GLU A 466 -15.01 -15.34 -6.76
CA GLU A 466 -14.38 -16.61 -7.13
C GLU A 466 -13.95 -16.65 -8.60
N GLN A 467 -14.76 -16.10 -9.51
CA GLN A 467 -14.37 -15.96 -10.92
C GLN A 467 -13.14 -15.06 -11.08
N GLY A 468 -13.04 -13.93 -10.33
CA GLY A 468 -11.88 -13.04 -10.33
C GLY A 468 -10.60 -13.75 -9.89
N ARG A 469 -10.68 -14.72 -9.00
CA ARG A 469 -9.56 -15.56 -8.57
C ARG A 469 -9.13 -16.58 -9.63
N ARG A 470 -10.02 -16.96 -10.53
CA ARG A 470 -9.79 -17.98 -11.56
C ARG A 470 -9.50 -17.40 -12.94
N GLU A 471 -9.71 -16.10 -13.15
CA GLU A 471 -9.50 -15.41 -14.42
C GLU A 471 -8.05 -14.95 -14.60
N PHE A 472 -7.38 -15.47 -15.63
CA PHE A 472 -5.98 -15.16 -15.97
C PHE A 472 -5.85 -14.13 -17.11
N ASP A 473 -6.91 -13.87 -17.86
CA ASP A 473 -6.93 -12.78 -18.83
C ASP A 473 -7.05 -11.45 -18.08
N GLY A 474 -6.04 -10.60 -18.19
CA GLY A 474 -5.97 -9.35 -17.42
C GLY A 474 -7.11 -8.37 -17.73
N ALA A 475 -7.60 -8.32 -18.99
CA ALA A 475 -8.69 -7.42 -19.37
C ALA A 475 -10.04 -7.92 -18.82
N LYS A 476 -10.30 -9.22 -18.96
CA LYS A 476 -11.52 -9.83 -18.40
C LYS A 476 -11.52 -9.75 -16.88
N ARG A 477 -10.39 -10.03 -16.25
CA ARG A 477 -10.23 -9.93 -14.80
C ARG A 477 -10.48 -8.50 -14.30
N ARG A 478 -9.91 -7.51 -14.98
CA ARG A 478 -10.17 -6.09 -14.67
C ARG A 478 -11.67 -5.78 -14.78
N ALA A 479 -12.32 -6.13 -15.88
CA ALA A 479 -13.74 -5.88 -16.08
C ALA A 479 -14.61 -6.53 -14.98
N LEU A 480 -14.22 -7.72 -14.53
CA LEU A 480 -14.92 -8.43 -13.46
C LEU A 480 -14.78 -7.72 -12.11
N TYR A 481 -13.58 -7.24 -11.75
CA TYR A 481 -13.40 -6.50 -10.51
C TYR A 481 -14.07 -5.12 -10.54
N LEU A 482 -14.13 -4.44 -11.69
CA LEU A 482 -14.96 -3.24 -11.84
C LEU A 482 -16.44 -3.54 -11.58
N ALA A 483 -16.96 -4.63 -12.13
CA ALA A 483 -18.36 -5.05 -11.90
C ALA A 483 -18.60 -5.41 -10.41
N ILE A 484 -17.62 -5.97 -9.72
CA ILE A 484 -17.69 -6.23 -8.27
C ILE A 484 -17.78 -4.92 -7.48
N GLU A 485 -16.99 -3.90 -7.83
CA GLU A 485 -17.06 -2.57 -7.19
C GLU A 485 -18.41 -1.90 -7.38
N HIS A 486 -18.96 -1.95 -8.61
CA HIS A 486 -20.30 -1.45 -8.89
C HIS A 486 -21.34 -2.13 -8.03
N LEU A 487 -21.34 -3.48 -7.96
CA LEU A 487 -22.29 -4.23 -7.13
C LEU A 487 -22.13 -3.89 -5.63
N ALA A 488 -20.91 -3.77 -5.14
CA ALA A 488 -20.67 -3.43 -3.73
C ALA A 488 -21.21 -2.03 -3.37
N LEU A 489 -21.12 -1.06 -4.29
CA LEU A 489 -21.69 0.28 -4.11
C LEU A 489 -23.19 0.29 -4.33
N GLU A 490 -23.74 -0.45 -5.30
CA GLU A 490 -25.19 -0.60 -5.50
C GLU A 490 -25.87 -1.15 -4.24
N GLU A 491 -25.26 -2.16 -3.63
CA GLU A 491 -25.70 -2.76 -2.36
C GLU A 491 -25.31 -1.90 -1.13
N ALA A 492 -24.60 -0.79 -1.35
CA ALA A 492 -24.09 0.08 -0.30
C ALA A 492 -23.41 -0.70 0.84
N LEU A 493 -22.49 -1.61 0.50
CA LEU A 493 -21.77 -2.44 1.49
C LEU A 493 -20.71 -1.63 2.26
N THR A 494 -20.33 -0.49 1.73
CA THR A 494 -19.29 0.36 2.30
C THR A 494 -19.57 1.84 1.99
N VAL A 495 -19.01 2.72 2.83
CA VAL A 495 -18.79 4.14 2.52
C VAL A 495 -17.32 4.32 2.23
N PRO A 496 -16.90 4.47 0.96
CA PRO A 496 -15.54 4.88 0.62
C PRO A 496 -15.30 6.30 1.14
N LEU A 497 -14.33 6.49 2.01
CA LEU A 497 -14.05 7.77 2.64
C LEU A 497 -12.87 8.46 1.95
N LEU A 498 -11.69 7.94 2.11
CA LEU A 498 -10.44 8.58 1.71
C LEU A 498 -9.40 7.57 1.21
N ASP A 499 -8.70 7.90 0.12
CA ASP A 499 -7.48 7.23 -0.33
C ASP A 499 -6.30 7.83 0.44
N ASP A 500 -5.79 7.11 1.44
CA ASP A 500 -4.63 7.55 2.21
C ASP A 500 -3.38 7.64 1.31
N LEU A 501 -2.50 8.59 1.62
CA LEU A 501 -1.22 8.76 0.94
C LEU A 501 -0.06 8.29 1.83
N SER A 502 0.89 7.61 1.22
CA SER A 502 2.22 7.39 1.81
C SER A 502 3.00 8.69 1.71
N VAL A 503 3.13 9.42 2.82
CA VAL A 503 3.78 10.73 2.82
C VAL A 503 5.18 10.63 3.40
N TRP A 504 6.16 10.91 2.55
CA TRP A 504 7.57 10.98 2.89
C TRP A 504 8.07 12.43 2.78
N ALA A 505 9.03 12.79 3.58
CA ALA A 505 9.79 14.01 3.39
C ALA A 505 11.29 13.71 3.47
N PHE A 506 12.04 14.27 2.54
CA PHE A 506 13.49 14.11 2.45
C PHE A 506 14.15 15.48 2.37
N ARG A 507 15.40 15.57 2.81
CA ARG A 507 16.25 16.70 2.46
C ARG A 507 16.46 16.73 0.94
N ALA A 508 16.51 17.90 0.35
CA ALA A 508 16.66 18.07 -1.11
C ALA A 508 17.95 17.43 -1.67
N THR A 509 18.95 17.24 -0.80
CA THR A 509 20.19 16.53 -1.13
C THR A 509 20.01 15.03 -1.34
N VAL A 510 18.94 14.41 -0.82
CA VAL A 510 18.64 12.99 -1.04
C VAL A 510 17.96 12.84 -2.41
N GLN A 511 18.55 12.05 -3.29
CA GLN A 511 18.10 11.84 -4.66
C GLN A 511 17.93 10.35 -4.95
N GLY A 512 17.10 9.99 -5.94
CA GLY A 512 17.00 8.61 -6.47
C GLY A 512 16.24 7.63 -5.59
N VAL A 513 15.44 8.09 -4.62
CA VAL A 513 14.48 7.23 -3.91
C VAL A 513 13.41 6.79 -4.91
N LYS A 514 13.16 5.49 -5.01
CA LYS A 514 12.10 4.90 -5.81
C LYS A 514 11.20 4.03 -4.91
N TYR A 515 10.06 3.61 -5.42
CA TYR A 515 9.07 2.90 -4.61
C TYR A 515 8.54 1.67 -5.34
N THR A 516 8.25 0.63 -4.58
CA THR A 516 7.47 -0.51 -5.07
C THR A 516 6.01 -0.10 -5.28
N PHE A 517 5.22 -0.95 -5.93
CA PHE A 517 3.76 -0.76 -6.03
C PHE A 517 3.10 -0.58 -4.66
N ALA A 518 3.58 -1.29 -3.64
CA ALA A 518 3.09 -1.17 -2.25
C ALA A 518 3.61 0.09 -1.51
N THR A 519 4.25 1.04 -2.22
CA THR A 519 4.81 2.30 -1.70
C THR A 519 6.00 2.14 -0.73
N TYR A 520 6.68 0.98 -0.74
CA TYR A 520 7.89 0.80 0.05
C TYR A 520 9.11 1.35 -0.69
N PRO A 521 9.99 2.11 -0.02
CA PRO A 521 11.15 2.69 -0.67
C PRO A 521 12.18 1.60 -1.04
N VAL A 522 12.72 1.70 -2.25
CA VAL A 522 13.86 0.90 -2.72
C VAL A 522 15.04 1.83 -2.96
N LEU A 523 16.14 1.58 -2.26
CA LEU A 523 17.19 2.57 -2.02
C LEU A 523 18.49 2.31 -2.80
N SER A 524 18.50 1.36 -3.74
CA SER A 524 19.72 1.02 -4.51
C SER A 524 20.29 2.21 -5.30
N ASP A 525 19.42 3.05 -5.85
CA ASP A 525 19.83 4.22 -6.64
C ASP A 525 19.91 5.51 -5.81
N THR A 526 19.57 5.41 -4.51
CA THR A 526 19.54 6.58 -3.63
C THR A 526 20.95 7.06 -3.33
N ALA A 527 21.16 8.36 -3.49
CA ALA A 527 22.43 9.03 -3.20
C ALA A 527 22.20 10.35 -2.44
N ILE A 528 23.21 10.80 -1.71
CA ILE A 528 23.22 12.09 -1.02
C ILE A 528 24.17 13.02 -1.78
N ARG A 529 23.64 14.10 -2.33
CA ARG A 529 24.47 15.17 -2.93
C ARG A 529 25.05 16.05 -1.83
N LYS A 530 26.32 16.43 -1.99
CA LYS A 530 26.96 17.44 -1.14
C LYS A 530 26.54 18.83 -1.53
#